data_1485eda9ccddc50b2081074df98560ff
#
_entry.id   1485eda9ccddc50b2081074df98560ff
#
_cell.length_a   1.000
_cell.length_b   1.000
_cell.length_c   1.000
_cell.angle_alpha   90.00
_cell.angle_beta   90.00
_cell.angle_gamma   90.00
#
_symmetry.space_group_name_H-M   'P 1'
#
loop_
_entity.id
_entity.type
_entity.pdbx_description
1 polymer ?
#
loop_
_entity_poly.entity_id
_entity_poly.type
_entity_poly.pdbx_seq_one_letter_code
_entity_poly.pdbx_strand_id
1 'polypeptide(L)'
;MRMNSPLFGMMDLSYIPSYFIDGAALYNGASSVGVAGGGLGGAIALDTRPSDSDGFGMKYIQGVASYSTFDEYLRLSYGGGRMRSETSVLLTTSENDFTYRNYAKKDFVLDGNGNVTGWSYPLERNRNCSYRDFHILQELYYDAGRGGDFGLSAWYMDSSRGLPLLNTDYTESNTSFSRQTEKTFRGVLRWDKYAGRGRVSAKAGYHYSDMRYLEQSRRSYGGGGGAGGGGGGGGWG
;
A
#
# COMPACT_ATOMS: atom_id res chain seq x y z
N MET A 1 13.01 3.81 7.99
CA MET A 1 11.65 3.81 8.61
C MET A 1 11.23 2.38 8.88
N ARG A 2 10.46 2.12 9.94
CA ARG A 2 9.85 0.78 10.17
C ARG A 2 8.50 0.74 9.45
N MET A 3 8.25 -0.31 8.67
CA MET A 3 7.08 -0.39 7.78
C MET A 3 6.00 -1.37 8.28
N ASN A 4 6.32 -2.20 9.28
CA ASN A 4 5.38 -3.16 9.83
C ASN A 4 4.16 -2.47 10.45
N SER A 5 2.98 -3.02 10.20
CA SER A 5 1.75 -2.61 10.87
C SER A 5 1.90 -2.76 12.39
N PRO A 6 1.63 -1.73 13.20
CA PRO A 6 1.68 -1.85 14.65
C PRO A 6 0.61 -2.82 15.19
N LEU A 7 -0.47 -3.03 14.45
CA LEU A 7 -1.58 -3.90 14.86
C LEU A 7 -1.31 -5.38 14.60
N PHE A 8 -0.76 -5.71 13.41
CA PHE A 8 -0.59 -7.11 12.99
C PHE A 8 0.86 -7.57 12.98
N GLY A 9 1.83 -6.67 13.20
CA GLY A 9 3.25 -6.98 13.10
C GLY A 9 3.73 -7.35 11.69
N MET A 10 2.80 -7.52 10.75
CA MET A 10 3.06 -7.86 9.36
C MET A 10 3.20 -6.59 8.52
N MET A 11 3.82 -6.72 7.37
CA MET A 11 3.96 -5.67 6.39
C MET A 11 3.30 -6.10 5.10
N ASP A 12 2.39 -5.28 4.61
CA ASP A 12 1.86 -5.42 3.27
C ASP A 12 2.76 -4.67 2.28
N LEU A 13 3.49 -5.43 1.46
CA LEU A 13 4.40 -4.88 0.47
C LEU A 13 3.67 -4.13 -0.65
N SER A 14 2.37 -4.36 -0.84
CA SER A 14 1.56 -3.67 -1.86
C SER A 14 1.42 -2.17 -1.61
N TYR A 15 1.64 -1.73 -0.36
CA TYR A 15 1.64 -0.30 0.00
C TYR A 15 2.97 0.42 -0.26
N ILE A 16 4.00 -0.31 -0.73
CA ILE A 16 5.29 0.31 -1.00
C ILE A 16 5.41 0.61 -2.48
N PRO A 17 5.46 1.89 -2.88
CA PRO A 17 5.66 2.25 -4.26
C PRO A 17 7.02 1.76 -4.77
N SER A 18 7.02 0.90 -5.77
CA SER A 18 8.26 0.41 -6.39
C SER A 18 9.10 1.55 -6.99
N TYR A 19 8.44 2.61 -7.43
CA TYR A 19 9.10 3.82 -7.98
C TYR A 19 9.95 4.58 -6.96
N PHE A 20 9.72 4.41 -5.64
CA PHE A 20 10.50 5.06 -4.58
C PHE A 20 11.73 4.26 -4.19
N ILE A 21 11.86 3.01 -4.65
CA ILE A 21 12.90 2.09 -4.22
C ILE A 21 13.99 2.04 -5.26
N ASP A 22 15.21 2.40 -4.85
CA ASP A 22 16.41 2.27 -5.68
C ASP A 22 17.19 0.98 -5.39
N GLY A 23 16.95 0.37 -4.22
CA GLY A 23 17.59 -0.89 -3.84
C GLY A 23 16.85 -1.61 -2.71
N ALA A 24 17.03 -2.92 -2.64
CA ALA A 24 16.51 -3.76 -1.58
C ALA A 24 17.58 -4.76 -1.11
N ALA A 25 17.70 -4.93 0.21
CA ALA A 25 18.60 -5.89 0.81
C ALA A 25 17.85 -6.76 1.82
N LEU A 26 18.05 -8.08 1.72
CA LEU A 26 17.48 -9.06 2.63
C LEU A 26 18.54 -9.46 3.69
N TYR A 27 18.18 -9.33 4.94
CA TYR A 27 18.98 -9.74 6.09
C TYR A 27 18.32 -10.91 6.80
N ASN A 28 18.99 -12.04 6.87
CA ASN A 28 18.47 -13.27 7.49
C ASN A 28 18.91 -13.39 8.95
N GLY A 29 17.99 -13.79 9.83
CA GLY A 29 18.28 -14.12 11.22
C GLY A 29 18.97 -12.98 12.00
N ALA A 30 20.02 -13.27 12.71
CA ALA A 30 20.73 -12.34 13.61
C ALA A 30 21.33 -11.10 12.91
N SER A 31 21.59 -11.16 11.60
CA SER A 31 22.10 -10.02 10.83
C SER A 31 21.09 -8.87 10.74
N SER A 32 19.81 -9.12 10.99
CA SER A 32 18.74 -8.12 11.01
C SER A 32 18.85 -7.14 12.20
N VAL A 33 19.54 -7.50 13.28
CA VAL A 33 19.63 -6.69 14.51
C VAL A 33 20.24 -5.32 14.26
N GLY A 34 21.26 -5.24 13.40
CA GLY A 34 21.92 -3.97 13.06
C GLY A 34 21.10 -3.04 12.16
N VAL A 35 20.09 -3.56 11.48
CA VAL A 35 19.35 -2.82 10.44
C VAL A 35 17.98 -2.38 10.93
N ALA A 36 17.23 -3.26 11.62
CA ALA A 36 15.79 -3.04 11.89
C ALA A 36 15.40 -3.17 13.37
N GLY A 37 16.36 -3.22 14.30
CA GLY A 37 16.05 -3.37 15.73
C GLY A 37 15.51 -4.75 16.10
N GLY A 38 15.94 -5.81 15.39
CA GLY A 38 15.84 -7.20 15.82
C GLY A 38 14.52 -7.89 15.46
N GLY A 39 14.37 -8.33 14.24
CA GLY A 39 13.41 -9.37 13.89
C GLY A 39 14.08 -10.75 13.98
N LEU A 40 13.51 -11.70 14.72
CA LEU A 40 14.04 -13.07 14.83
C LEU A 40 14.10 -13.80 13.48
N GLY A 41 13.22 -13.45 12.54
CA GLY A 41 13.14 -14.07 11.21
C GLY A 41 13.94 -13.38 10.13
N GLY A 42 14.40 -12.15 10.33
CA GLY A 42 15.10 -11.35 9.32
C GLY A 42 14.52 -9.95 9.13
N ALA A 43 15.09 -9.21 8.18
CA ALA A 43 14.65 -7.87 7.79
C ALA A 43 14.87 -7.64 6.30
N ILE A 44 13.97 -6.89 5.69
CA ILE A 44 14.14 -6.32 4.35
C ILE A 44 14.42 -4.82 4.53
N ALA A 45 15.60 -4.37 4.11
CA ALA A 45 15.92 -2.96 4.02
C ALA A 45 15.64 -2.47 2.61
N LEU A 46 14.86 -1.41 2.50
CA LEU A 46 14.59 -0.71 1.25
C LEU A 46 15.38 0.59 1.25
N ASP A 47 16.05 0.85 0.17
CA ASP A 47 16.91 2.02 0.00
C ASP A 47 16.25 2.99 -0.99
N THR A 48 16.16 4.24 -0.56
CA THR A 48 15.60 5.36 -1.33
C THR A 48 16.69 6.44 -1.43
N ARG A 49 17.76 6.17 -2.19
CA ARG A 49 18.88 7.12 -2.25
C ARG A 49 18.55 8.31 -3.13
N PRO A 50 18.78 9.53 -2.64
CA PRO A 50 18.69 10.70 -3.50
C PRO A 50 19.76 10.66 -4.58
N SER A 51 19.45 11.27 -5.72
CA SER A 51 20.42 11.46 -6.78
C SER A 51 21.69 12.17 -6.28
N ASP A 52 22.85 11.61 -6.59
CA ASP A 52 24.14 12.22 -6.26
C ASP A 52 24.54 13.35 -7.22
N SER A 53 23.71 13.70 -8.20
CA SER A 53 23.96 14.76 -9.17
C SER A 53 23.77 16.14 -8.56
N ASP A 54 24.69 17.05 -8.88
CA ASP A 54 24.51 18.48 -8.60
C ASP A 54 23.54 19.13 -9.58
N GLY A 55 22.81 20.15 -9.13
CA GLY A 55 21.84 20.86 -9.92
C GLY A 55 20.41 20.36 -9.69
N PHE A 56 19.52 20.78 -10.57
CA PHE A 56 18.12 20.37 -10.57
C PHE A 56 17.89 19.19 -11.50
N GLY A 57 17.20 18.16 -11.01
CA GLY A 57 16.77 17.01 -11.78
C GLY A 57 15.26 16.80 -11.68
N MET A 58 14.65 16.33 -12.76
CA MET A 58 13.25 15.93 -12.82
C MET A 58 13.11 14.60 -13.56
N LYS A 59 12.32 13.69 -12.99
CA LYS A 59 11.91 12.44 -13.63
C LYS A 59 10.39 12.32 -13.54
N TYR A 60 9.75 12.16 -14.68
CA TYR A 60 8.31 11.91 -14.77
C TYR A 60 8.08 10.59 -15.48
N ILE A 61 7.18 9.78 -14.93
CA ILE A 61 6.74 8.52 -15.53
C ILE A 61 5.22 8.47 -15.47
N GLN A 62 4.62 8.19 -16.62
CA GLN A 62 3.20 7.85 -16.72
C GLN A 62 3.08 6.38 -17.10
N GLY A 63 2.31 5.63 -16.31
CA GLY A 63 1.97 4.23 -16.56
C GLY A 63 0.50 4.10 -16.91
N VAL A 64 0.20 3.24 -17.88
CA VAL A 64 -1.16 2.86 -18.25
C VAL A 64 -1.21 1.35 -18.35
N ALA A 65 -2.19 0.73 -17.69
CA ALA A 65 -2.37 -0.71 -17.71
C ALA A 65 -3.86 -1.10 -17.84
N SER A 66 -4.13 -2.40 -17.90
CA SER A 66 -5.49 -2.93 -17.97
C SER A 66 -6.34 -2.50 -16.77
N TYR A 67 -7.66 -2.58 -16.92
CA TYR A 67 -8.64 -2.27 -15.87
C TYR A 67 -8.60 -0.82 -15.40
N SER A 68 -8.41 0.11 -16.36
CA SER A 68 -8.32 1.57 -16.09
C SER A 68 -7.26 1.90 -15.04
N THR A 69 -6.12 1.24 -15.12
CA THR A 69 -4.99 1.50 -14.21
C THR A 69 -4.13 2.62 -14.79
N PHE A 70 -3.86 3.63 -13.94
CA PHE A 70 -3.02 4.77 -14.24
C PHE A 70 -2.04 5.00 -13.09
N ASP A 71 -0.77 5.18 -13.44
CA ASP A 71 0.30 5.56 -12.54
C ASP A 71 0.88 6.90 -12.99
N GLU A 72 0.95 7.85 -12.06
CA GLU A 72 1.55 9.17 -12.26
C GLU A 72 2.68 9.34 -11.24
N TYR A 73 3.91 9.25 -11.71
CA TYR A 73 5.10 9.40 -10.86
C TYR A 73 5.91 10.62 -11.24
N LEU A 74 6.22 11.44 -10.25
CA LEU A 74 7.10 12.60 -10.39
C LEU A 74 8.18 12.56 -9.31
N ARG A 75 9.45 12.66 -9.73
CA ARG A 75 10.60 12.87 -8.85
C ARG A 75 11.26 14.19 -9.20
N LEU A 76 11.41 15.05 -8.22
CA LEU A 76 12.16 16.30 -8.30
C LEU A 76 13.37 16.19 -7.39
N SER A 77 14.55 16.44 -7.91
CA SER A 77 15.80 16.39 -7.14
C SER A 77 16.56 17.70 -7.28
N TYR A 78 17.22 18.07 -6.22
CA TYR A 78 18.12 19.22 -6.19
C TYR A 78 19.36 18.85 -5.38
N GLY A 79 20.53 19.05 -5.96
CA GLY A 79 21.83 18.92 -5.32
C GLY A 79 22.63 20.21 -5.48
N GLY A 80 23.20 20.71 -4.40
CA GLY A 80 24.07 21.89 -4.46
C GLY A 80 24.80 22.13 -3.15
N GLY A 81 26.10 22.32 -3.25
CA GLY A 81 26.95 22.58 -2.12
C GLY A 81 26.89 21.48 -1.06
N ARG A 82 26.25 21.78 0.07
CA ARG A 82 26.11 20.86 1.22
C ARG A 82 24.71 20.29 1.37
N MET A 83 23.79 20.61 0.47
CA MET A 83 22.39 20.24 0.58
C MET A 83 21.95 19.39 -0.60
N ARG A 84 21.17 18.36 -0.30
CA ARG A 84 20.45 17.56 -1.29
C ARG A 84 19.01 17.42 -0.87
N SER A 85 18.09 17.56 -1.82
CA SER A 85 16.67 17.45 -1.61
C SER A 85 16.07 16.59 -2.71
N GLU A 86 15.21 15.64 -2.34
CA GLU A 86 14.43 14.87 -3.28
C GLU A 86 12.98 14.79 -2.83
N THR A 87 12.07 15.08 -3.76
CA THR A 87 10.63 14.95 -3.59
C THR A 87 10.13 13.95 -4.61
N SER A 88 9.54 12.86 -4.14
CA SER A 88 8.90 11.84 -4.99
C SER A 88 7.41 11.81 -4.71
N VAL A 89 6.60 11.88 -5.75
CA VAL A 89 5.13 11.82 -5.68
C VAL A 89 4.65 10.69 -6.57
N LEU A 90 3.74 9.86 -6.09
CA LEU A 90 3.06 8.83 -6.86
C LEU A 90 1.56 8.90 -6.62
N LEU A 91 0.80 8.87 -7.69
CA LEU A 91 -0.64 8.62 -7.69
C LEU A 91 -0.91 7.38 -8.54
N THR A 92 -1.51 6.36 -7.94
CA THR A 92 -1.99 5.17 -8.65
C THR A 92 -3.49 5.07 -8.49
N THR A 93 -4.19 4.83 -9.59
CA THR A 93 -5.64 4.57 -9.61
C THR A 93 -5.94 3.36 -10.47
N SER A 94 -6.94 2.56 -10.08
CA SER A 94 -7.40 1.42 -10.89
C SER A 94 -8.85 1.08 -10.54
N GLU A 95 -9.63 0.69 -11.54
CA GLU A 95 -10.93 0.06 -11.32
C GLU A 95 -10.77 -1.40 -10.90
N ASN A 96 -9.69 -2.06 -11.30
CA ASN A 96 -9.33 -3.43 -10.95
C ASN A 96 -10.46 -4.47 -11.17
N ASP A 97 -11.31 -4.21 -12.14
CA ASP A 97 -12.58 -4.89 -12.42
C ASP A 97 -12.42 -6.04 -13.43
N PHE A 98 -11.34 -6.80 -13.29
CA PHE A 98 -11.03 -7.92 -14.17
C PHE A 98 -12.11 -9.00 -14.17
N THR A 99 -12.25 -9.70 -15.30
CA THR A 99 -13.09 -10.88 -15.40
C THR A 99 -12.32 -12.13 -14.99
N TYR A 100 -13.00 -13.02 -14.30
CA TYR A 100 -12.42 -14.28 -13.85
C TYR A 100 -13.47 -15.40 -13.92
N ARG A 101 -13.00 -16.63 -14.06
CA ARG A 101 -13.85 -17.81 -13.98
C ARG A 101 -14.06 -18.19 -12.52
N ASN A 102 -15.32 -18.13 -12.05
CA ASN A 102 -15.64 -18.40 -10.65
C ASN A 102 -15.77 -19.92 -10.41
N TYR A 103 -14.70 -20.54 -9.95
CA TYR A 103 -14.68 -21.97 -9.62
C TYR A 103 -15.45 -22.32 -8.32
N ALA A 104 -15.90 -21.35 -7.55
CA ALA A 104 -16.71 -21.57 -6.37
C ALA A 104 -18.21 -21.75 -6.68
N LYS A 105 -18.63 -21.48 -7.93
CA LYS A 105 -20.01 -21.60 -8.41
C LYS A 105 -20.09 -22.52 -9.59
N LYS A 106 -21.26 -23.12 -9.79
CA LYS A 106 -21.61 -23.90 -10.99
C LYS A 106 -22.90 -23.37 -11.57
N ASP A 107 -22.89 -23.05 -12.85
CA ASP A 107 -24.08 -22.78 -13.64
C ASP A 107 -24.51 -24.09 -14.27
N PHE A 108 -25.70 -24.56 -13.93
CA PHE A 108 -26.26 -25.82 -14.47
C PHE A 108 -26.99 -25.54 -15.77
N VAL A 109 -26.71 -26.37 -16.75
CA VAL A 109 -27.44 -26.40 -18.03
C VAL A 109 -28.60 -27.38 -17.87
N LEU A 110 -29.84 -26.89 -18.11
CA LEU A 110 -31.06 -27.68 -17.99
C LEU A 110 -31.58 -28.01 -19.39
N ASP A 111 -32.18 -29.19 -19.55
CA ASP A 111 -32.94 -29.54 -20.73
C ASP A 111 -34.35 -28.92 -20.71
N GLY A 112 -35.15 -29.14 -21.77
CA GLY A 112 -36.53 -28.66 -21.88
C GLY A 112 -37.48 -29.20 -20.81
N ASN A 113 -37.08 -30.24 -20.07
CA ASN A 113 -37.84 -30.89 -19.00
C ASN A 113 -37.33 -30.47 -17.61
N GLY A 114 -36.31 -29.60 -17.52
CA GLY A 114 -35.74 -29.16 -16.29
C GLY A 114 -34.66 -30.07 -15.68
N ASN A 115 -34.20 -31.10 -16.41
CA ASN A 115 -33.14 -31.99 -15.94
C ASN A 115 -31.77 -31.37 -16.22
N VAL A 116 -30.84 -31.57 -15.29
CA VAL A 116 -29.45 -31.10 -15.46
C VAL A 116 -28.74 -31.96 -16.50
N THR A 117 -28.34 -31.34 -17.60
CA THR A 117 -27.60 -31.99 -18.69
C THR A 117 -26.11 -31.69 -18.68
N GLY A 118 -25.71 -30.67 -17.92
CA GLY A 118 -24.32 -30.27 -17.80
C GLY A 118 -24.14 -29.12 -16.80
N TRP A 119 -22.91 -28.68 -16.65
CA TRP A 119 -22.58 -27.52 -15.83
C TRP A 119 -21.34 -26.82 -16.38
N SER A 120 -21.21 -25.54 -16.07
CA SER A 120 -20.01 -24.75 -16.35
C SER A 120 -19.67 -23.84 -15.15
N TYR A 121 -18.44 -23.33 -15.13
CA TYR A 121 -18.09 -22.29 -14.19
C TYR A 121 -18.38 -20.92 -14.82
N PRO A 122 -19.15 -20.05 -14.15
CA PRO A 122 -19.50 -18.73 -14.70
C PRO A 122 -18.27 -17.83 -14.87
N LEU A 123 -18.31 -17.00 -15.90
CA LEU A 123 -17.39 -15.89 -16.07
C LEU A 123 -17.99 -14.68 -15.35
N GLU A 124 -17.34 -14.22 -14.31
CA GLU A 124 -17.79 -13.09 -13.50
C GLU A 124 -16.81 -11.92 -13.59
N ARG A 125 -17.28 -10.71 -13.32
CA ARG A 125 -16.46 -9.50 -13.22
C ARG A 125 -16.28 -9.15 -11.76
N ASN A 126 -15.04 -8.85 -11.36
CA ASN A 126 -14.75 -8.36 -10.03
C ASN A 126 -15.45 -7.01 -9.79
N ARG A 127 -16.03 -6.81 -8.62
CA ARG A 127 -16.84 -5.63 -8.29
C ARG A 127 -16.37 -5.03 -6.97
N ASN A 128 -16.48 -3.71 -6.84
CA ASN A 128 -16.05 -2.97 -5.67
C ASN A 128 -14.58 -3.26 -5.28
N CYS A 129 -13.70 -3.21 -6.26
CA CYS A 129 -12.28 -3.54 -6.12
C CYS A 129 -11.38 -2.38 -6.58
N SER A 130 -11.98 -1.23 -6.91
CA SER A 130 -11.23 -0.03 -7.28
C SER A 130 -10.34 0.44 -6.14
N TYR A 131 -9.17 0.97 -6.48
CA TYR A 131 -8.27 1.57 -5.51
C TYR A 131 -7.67 2.88 -6.01
N ARG A 132 -7.28 3.71 -5.07
CA ARG A 132 -6.51 4.93 -5.27
C ARG A 132 -5.48 5.01 -4.16
N ASP A 133 -4.21 5.08 -4.55
CA ASP A 133 -3.08 5.21 -3.65
C ASP A 133 -2.30 6.49 -4.00
N PHE A 134 -2.15 7.39 -3.05
CA PHE A 134 -1.35 8.60 -3.17
C PHE A 134 -0.20 8.55 -2.18
N HIS A 135 1.01 8.83 -2.67
CA HIS A 135 2.22 8.86 -1.86
C HIS A 135 3.03 10.11 -2.15
N ILE A 136 3.58 10.69 -1.11
CA ILE A 136 4.61 11.72 -1.23
C ILE A 136 5.74 11.42 -0.25
N LEU A 137 6.96 11.34 -0.77
CA LEU A 137 8.19 11.16 -0.01
C LEU A 137 9.08 12.38 -0.22
N GLN A 138 9.46 13.02 0.89
CA GLN A 138 10.43 14.09 0.92
C GLN A 138 11.69 13.61 1.63
N GLU A 139 12.84 13.77 0.99
CA GLU A 139 14.14 13.50 1.57
C GLU A 139 15.03 14.73 1.50
N LEU A 140 15.69 15.04 2.62
CA LEU A 140 16.61 16.16 2.76
C LEU A 140 17.90 15.64 3.38
N TYR A 141 19.02 16.03 2.82
CA TYR A 141 20.35 15.72 3.34
C TYR A 141 21.16 17.00 3.42
N TYR A 142 21.85 17.17 4.55
CA TYR A 142 22.67 18.33 4.80
C TYR A 142 23.99 17.91 5.45
N ASP A 143 25.09 18.23 4.79
CA ASP A 143 26.45 18.09 5.30
C ASP A 143 26.83 19.32 6.11
N ALA A 144 26.83 19.21 7.43
CA ALA A 144 27.27 20.28 8.33
C ALA A 144 28.79 20.26 8.56
N GLY A 145 29.56 19.52 7.77
CA GLY A 145 31.00 19.40 7.89
C GLY A 145 31.42 18.83 9.23
N ARG A 146 32.10 19.62 10.06
CA ARG A 146 32.49 19.21 11.43
C ARG A 146 31.29 18.88 12.34
N GLY A 147 30.11 19.36 12.02
CA GLY A 147 28.86 19.08 12.75
C GLY A 147 28.28 17.69 12.45
N GLY A 148 28.74 17.03 11.37
CA GLY A 148 28.23 15.74 10.89
C GLY A 148 27.15 15.90 9.82
N ASP A 149 26.55 14.78 9.43
CA ASP A 149 25.57 14.69 8.36
C ASP A 149 24.16 14.57 8.94
N PHE A 150 23.25 15.38 8.46
CA PHE A 150 21.84 15.33 8.81
C PHE A 150 21.04 14.76 7.65
N GLY A 151 20.08 13.90 7.95
CA GLY A 151 19.11 13.37 7.00
C GLY A 151 17.70 13.44 7.58
N LEU A 152 16.76 13.95 6.80
CA LEU A 152 15.34 13.93 7.09
C LEU A 152 14.63 13.16 5.97
N SER A 153 13.80 12.18 6.33
CA SER A 153 12.89 11.53 5.41
C SER A 153 11.48 11.62 5.96
N ALA A 154 10.54 12.14 5.19
CA ALA A 154 9.13 12.27 5.54
C ALA A 154 8.28 11.65 4.44
N TRP A 155 7.48 10.64 4.78
CA TRP A 155 6.61 9.93 3.85
C TRP A 155 5.16 9.99 4.32
N TYR A 156 4.30 10.50 3.45
CA TYR A 156 2.85 10.51 3.61
C TYR A 156 2.21 9.57 2.59
N MET A 157 1.18 8.84 3.02
CA MET A 157 0.36 7.96 2.20
C MET A 157 -1.12 8.21 2.50
N ASP A 158 -1.94 8.25 1.46
CA ASP A 158 -3.41 8.24 1.51
C ASP A 158 -3.91 7.18 0.54
N SER A 159 -4.45 6.08 1.08
CA SER A 159 -4.94 4.92 0.33
C SER A 159 -6.44 4.74 0.54
N SER A 160 -7.15 4.40 -0.52
CA SER A 160 -8.57 4.07 -0.49
C SER A 160 -8.84 2.88 -1.40
N ARG A 161 -9.39 1.80 -0.84
CA ARG A 161 -9.62 0.53 -1.54
C ARG A 161 -11.03 0.04 -1.34
N GLY A 162 -11.71 -0.33 -2.40
CA GLY A 162 -12.94 -1.09 -2.36
C GLY A 162 -12.68 -2.51 -1.89
N LEU A 163 -13.62 -3.08 -1.15
CA LEU A 163 -13.53 -4.44 -0.61
C LEU A 163 -14.62 -5.29 -1.27
N PRO A 164 -14.23 -6.22 -2.18
CA PRO A 164 -15.17 -7.07 -2.86
C PRO A 164 -15.83 -8.08 -1.91
N LEU A 165 -16.99 -8.61 -2.30
CA LEU A 165 -17.59 -9.77 -1.65
C LEU A 165 -16.75 -11.04 -1.90
N LEU A 166 -16.95 -12.06 -1.08
CA LEU A 166 -16.41 -13.40 -1.35
C LEU A 166 -17.03 -13.96 -2.64
N ASN A 167 -16.26 -14.72 -3.38
CA ASN A 167 -16.69 -15.31 -4.68
C ASN A 167 -17.97 -16.14 -4.59
N THR A 168 -18.25 -16.75 -3.42
CA THR A 168 -19.47 -17.51 -3.16
C THR A 168 -20.71 -16.63 -2.98
N ASP A 169 -20.51 -15.37 -2.60
CA ASP A 169 -21.58 -14.43 -2.26
C ASP A 169 -22.00 -13.56 -3.44
N TYR A 170 -21.30 -13.64 -4.57
CA TYR A 170 -21.66 -12.88 -5.77
C TYR A 170 -22.93 -13.44 -6.41
N THR A 171 -23.96 -12.62 -6.39
CA THR A 171 -25.19 -12.77 -7.16
C THR A 171 -25.53 -11.43 -7.81
N GLU A 172 -26.47 -11.38 -8.76
CA GLU A 172 -26.88 -10.10 -9.36
C GLU A 172 -27.45 -9.11 -8.33
N SER A 173 -28.04 -9.64 -7.26
CA SER A 173 -28.69 -8.85 -6.19
C SER A 173 -27.76 -8.53 -5.03
N ASN A 174 -26.61 -9.19 -4.91
CA ASN A 174 -25.65 -8.92 -3.84
C ASN A 174 -24.64 -7.87 -4.29
N THR A 175 -24.50 -6.82 -3.52
CA THR A 175 -23.55 -5.74 -3.76
C THR A 175 -22.75 -5.43 -2.50
N SER A 176 -21.48 -5.07 -2.68
CA SER A 176 -20.63 -4.54 -1.62
C SER A 176 -20.30 -3.08 -1.92
N PHE A 177 -20.38 -2.24 -0.90
CA PHE A 177 -19.88 -0.87 -0.90
C PHE A 177 -18.81 -0.68 0.18
N SER A 178 -18.34 -1.81 0.73
CA SER A 178 -17.31 -1.82 1.77
C SER A 178 -16.02 -1.20 1.24
N ARG A 179 -15.39 -0.39 2.08
CA ARG A 179 -14.20 0.37 1.72
C ARG A 179 -13.23 0.44 2.89
N GLN A 180 -11.97 0.30 2.58
CA GLN A 180 -10.87 0.58 3.50
C GLN A 180 -10.18 1.86 3.08
N THR A 181 -9.96 2.75 4.04
CA THR A 181 -9.15 3.96 3.86
C THR A 181 -8.02 3.95 4.87
N GLU A 182 -6.84 4.35 4.45
CA GLU A 182 -5.66 4.42 5.32
C GLU A 182 -4.87 5.68 5.03
N LYS A 183 -4.56 6.45 6.09
CA LYS A 183 -3.67 7.60 6.04
C LYS A 183 -2.50 7.34 6.96
N THR A 184 -1.30 7.40 6.44
CA THR A 184 -0.11 7.24 7.25
C THR A 184 0.88 8.37 7.02
N PHE A 185 1.54 8.75 8.10
CA PHE A 185 2.69 9.64 8.04
C PHE A 185 3.86 8.98 8.78
N ARG A 186 5.02 8.98 8.15
CA ARG A 186 6.27 8.45 8.72
C ARG A 186 7.37 9.48 8.54
N GLY A 187 8.00 9.87 9.64
CA GLY A 187 9.14 10.77 9.65
C GLY A 187 10.35 10.14 10.31
N VAL A 188 11.54 10.35 9.74
CA VAL A 188 12.80 9.93 10.36
C VAL A 188 13.81 11.04 10.22
N LEU A 189 14.37 11.46 11.34
CA LEU A 189 15.52 12.33 11.43
C LEU A 189 16.76 11.48 11.77
N ARG A 190 17.84 11.68 11.03
CA ARG A 190 19.12 11.01 11.23
C ARG A 190 20.21 12.02 11.38
N TRP A 191 21.13 11.75 12.29
CA TRP A 191 22.39 12.48 12.43
C TRP A 191 23.52 11.49 12.54
N ASP A 192 24.57 11.70 11.75
CA ASP A 192 25.78 10.87 11.72
C ASP A 192 27.00 11.76 11.84
N LYS A 193 27.95 11.43 12.70
CA LYS A 193 29.19 12.15 12.86
C LYS A 193 30.38 11.18 13.00
N TYR A 194 31.41 11.46 12.26
CA TYR A 194 32.70 10.77 12.42
C TYR A 194 33.56 11.55 13.40
N ALA A 195 34.04 10.90 14.46
CA ALA A 195 34.93 11.45 15.49
C ALA A 195 36.16 10.56 15.64
N GLY A 196 37.28 10.98 15.09
CA GLY A 196 38.50 10.17 15.05
C GLY A 196 38.30 8.88 14.26
N ARG A 197 38.46 7.72 14.91
CA ARG A 197 38.22 6.37 14.29
C ARG A 197 36.81 5.85 14.52
N GLY A 198 35.97 6.59 15.25
CA GLY A 198 34.61 6.17 15.57
C GLY A 198 33.55 6.93 14.77
N ARG A 199 32.35 6.32 14.65
CA ARG A 199 31.14 6.94 14.14
C ARG A 199 30.08 6.97 15.24
N VAL A 200 29.48 8.12 15.43
CA VAL A 200 28.32 8.31 16.29
C VAL A 200 27.10 8.53 15.39
N SER A 201 26.03 7.80 15.63
CA SER A 201 24.78 7.93 14.87
C SER A 201 23.61 8.08 15.84
N ALA A 202 22.73 9.02 15.56
CA ALA A 202 21.45 9.19 16.25
C ALA A 202 20.31 9.16 15.23
N LYS A 203 19.21 8.51 15.60
CA LYS A 203 18.00 8.46 14.78
C LYS A 203 16.78 8.68 15.65
N ALA A 204 15.87 9.53 15.20
CA ALA A 204 14.55 9.73 15.78
C ALA A 204 13.49 9.48 14.72
N GLY A 205 12.42 8.76 15.07
CA GLY A 205 11.35 8.43 14.14
C GLY A 205 9.98 8.73 14.73
N TYR A 206 9.07 9.16 13.89
CA TYR A 206 7.66 9.37 14.20
C TYR A 206 6.81 8.60 13.22
N HIS A 207 5.74 7.97 13.70
CA HIS A 207 4.77 7.25 12.90
C HIS A 207 3.35 7.57 13.37
N TYR A 208 2.50 7.96 12.43
CA TYR A 208 1.07 8.13 12.60
C TYR A 208 0.33 7.27 11.57
N SER A 209 -0.74 6.61 11.98
CA SER A 209 -1.61 5.82 11.09
C SER A 209 -3.07 5.98 11.52
N ASP A 210 -3.94 6.28 10.57
CA ASP A 210 -5.40 6.29 10.71
C ASP A 210 -5.96 5.34 9.66
N MET A 211 -6.49 4.20 10.10
CA MET A 211 -7.11 3.20 9.25
C MET A 211 -8.59 3.12 9.59
N ARG A 212 -9.44 3.25 8.58
CA ARG A 212 -10.89 3.16 8.70
C ARG A 212 -11.40 2.08 7.77
N TYR A 213 -12.25 1.27 8.33
CA TYR A 213 -12.95 0.21 7.63
C TYR A 213 -14.44 0.49 7.67
N LEU A 214 -15.04 0.65 6.49
CA LEU A 214 -16.49 0.79 6.34
C LEU A 214 -17.01 -0.51 5.73
N GLU A 215 -17.81 -1.25 6.48
CA GLU A 215 -18.49 -2.43 5.97
C GLU A 215 -19.92 -2.08 5.58
N GLN A 216 -20.22 -2.15 4.29
CA GLN A 216 -21.57 -1.98 3.75
C GLN A 216 -21.80 -3.03 2.66
N SER A 217 -22.66 -3.98 2.93
CA SER A 217 -23.07 -4.98 1.94
C SER A 217 -24.59 -5.10 1.90
N ARG A 218 -25.15 -5.16 0.71
CA ARG A 218 -26.55 -5.51 0.50
C ARG A 218 -26.59 -6.99 0.06
N ARG A 219 -27.24 -7.81 0.88
CA ARG A 219 -27.50 -9.21 0.56
C ARG A 219 -29.00 -9.37 0.37
N SER A 220 -29.41 -9.87 -0.77
CA SER A 220 -30.78 -10.29 -1.00
C SER A 220 -30.90 -11.75 -0.60
N TYR A 221 -31.62 -12.04 0.46
CA TYR A 221 -32.04 -13.40 0.79
C TYR A 221 -33.23 -13.71 -0.11
N GLY A 222 -33.09 -14.68 -0.96
CA GLY A 222 -34.18 -15.22 -1.78
C GLY A 222 -35.37 -15.58 -0.87
N GLY A 223 -36.55 -15.05 -1.19
CA GLY A 223 -37.76 -14.94 -0.44
C GLY A 223 -38.18 -16.15 0.37
N GLY A 224 -38.15 -15.95 1.68
CA GLY A 224 -38.94 -16.64 2.67
C GLY A 224 -39.31 -15.55 3.66
N GLY A 225 -40.60 -15.20 3.75
CA GLY A 225 -41.14 -14.08 4.48
C GLY A 225 -40.68 -13.99 5.94
N GLY A 226 -40.30 -12.82 6.38
CA GLY A 226 -39.96 -12.50 7.75
C GLY A 226 -39.45 -11.07 7.84
N ALA A 227 -40.31 -10.13 8.20
CA ALA A 227 -39.92 -8.77 8.56
C ALA A 227 -39.14 -8.81 9.86
N GLY A 228 -37.94 -8.18 9.86
CA GLY A 228 -37.12 -8.00 11.05
C GLY A 228 -36.11 -6.88 10.80
N GLY A 229 -36.47 -5.64 11.16
CA GLY A 229 -35.55 -4.53 11.19
C GLY A 229 -34.54 -4.68 12.34
N GLY A 230 -33.30 -4.29 12.10
CA GLY A 230 -32.26 -4.24 13.11
C GLY A 230 -31.10 -3.40 12.61
N GLY A 231 -31.17 -2.09 12.82
CA GLY A 231 -30.02 -1.20 12.68
C GLY A 231 -29.08 -1.41 13.86
N GLY A 232 -27.80 -1.63 13.60
CA GLY A 232 -26.73 -1.71 14.58
C GLY A 232 -25.49 -1.00 14.05
N GLY A 233 -25.39 0.31 14.31
CA GLY A 233 -24.14 1.04 14.16
C GLY A 233 -23.26 0.77 15.38
N GLY A 234 -22.14 0.09 15.21
CA GLY A 234 -21.10 -0.06 16.21
C GLY A 234 -19.84 0.65 15.73
N GLY A 235 -19.61 1.87 16.21
CA GLY A 235 -18.34 2.52 16.14
C GLY A 235 -17.49 2.06 17.33
N TRP A 236 -16.26 1.65 17.07
CA TRP A 236 -15.24 1.48 18.10
C TRP A 236 -14.17 2.54 17.88
N GLY A 237 -13.96 3.39 18.92
CA GLY A 237 -12.90 4.36 19.05
C GLY A 237 -11.55 3.72 19.41
#